data_fc1268e1cf03e17c576e6217aca5651f
#
_entry.id   fc1268e1cf03e17c576e6217aca5651f
#
_cell.length_a   1.000
_cell.length_b   1.000
_cell.length_c   1.000
_cell.angle_alpha   90.00
_cell.angle_beta   90.00
_cell.angle_gamma   90.00
#
_symmetry.space_group_name_H-M   'P 1'
#
loop_
_entity.id
_entity.type
_entity.pdbx_description
1 polymer ?
#
loop_
_entity_poly.entity_id
_entity_poly.type
_entity_poly.pdbx_seq_one_letter_code
_entity_poly.pdbx_strand_id
1 'polypeptide(L)' 'DVFDEEPLPQSSPFWAHTGVTVLPHISGPTNRETASAIVAANITTFFADGKMPTGIDRAKGY' A
#
# COMPACT_ATOMS: atom_id res chain seq x y z
N ASP A 1 -11.06 3.77 -5.47
CA ASP A 1 -10.10 3.57 -4.38
C ASP A 1 -9.62 2.12 -4.29
N VAL A 2 -10.52 1.14 -4.38
CA VAL A 2 -10.21 -0.29 -4.40
C VAL A 2 -10.81 -0.93 -5.66
N PHE A 3 -10.11 -1.90 -6.22
CA PHE A 3 -10.48 -2.56 -7.47
C PHE A 3 -10.25 -4.07 -7.36
N ASP A 4 -10.97 -4.85 -8.16
CA ASP A 4 -10.81 -6.31 -8.17
C ASP A 4 -9.41 -6.73 -8.63
N GLU A 5 -8.80 -5.92 -9.49
CA GLU A 5 -7.40 -6.06 -9.90
C GLU A 5 -6.64 -4.78 -9.55
N GLU A 6 -5.58 -4.93 -8.76
CA GLU A 6 -4.69 -3.83 -8.36
C GLU A 6 -3.22 -4.17 -8.65
N PRO A 7 -2.46 -3.24 -9.20
CA PRO A 7 -2.83 -1.88 -9.65
C PRO A 7 -3.88 -1.91 -10.76
N LEU A 8 -4.76 -0.88 -10.80
CA LEU A 8 -5.79 -0.78 -11.82
C LEU A 8 -5.16 -0.81 -13.23
N PRO A 9 -5.55 -1.78 -14.10
CA PRO A 9 -4.97 -1.89 -15.44
C PRO A 9 -5.11 -0.60 -16.26
N GLN A 10 -4.10 -0.30 -17.07
CA GLN A 10 -4.14 0.88 -17.95
C GLN A 10 -5.30 0.85 -18.93
N SER A 11 -5.77 -0.34 -19.31
CA SER A 11 -6.91 -0.56 -20.17
C SER A 11 -8.27 -0.37 -19.50
N SER A 12 -8.30 -0.14 -18.18
CA SER A 12 -9.54 0.01 -17.43
C SER A 12 -10.35 1.22 -17.94
N PRO A 13 -11.66 1.05 -18.22
CA PRO A 13 -12.52 2.14 -18.60
C PRO A 13 -12.70 3.21 -17.51
N PHE A 14 -12.37 2.90 -16.26
CA PHE A 14 -12.50 3.84 -15.15
C PHE A 14 -11.59 5.06 -15.30
N TRP A 15 -10.42 4.92 -15.94
CA TRP A 15 -9.49 6.04 -16.13
C TRP A 15 -10.09 7.22 -16.91
N ALA A 16 -10.90 6.93 -17.92
CA ALA A 16 -11.46 7.95 -18.80
C ALA A 16 -12.95 8.25 -18.52
N HIS A 17 -13.57 7.56 -17.59
CA HIS A 17 -15.00 7.72 -17.32
C HIS A 17 -15.28 9.02 -16.55
N THR A 18 -16.10 9.90 -17.12
CA THR A 18 -16.41 11.22 -16.55
C THR A 18 -17.12 11.18 -15.19
N GLY A 19 -17.85 10.13 -14.90
CA GLY A 19 -18.53 9.92 -13.61
C GLY A 19 -17.69 9.22 -12.55
N VAL A 20 -16.40 8.93 -12.82
CA VAL A 20 -15.53 8.19 -11.91
C VAL A 20 -14.28 8.99 -11.61
N THR A 21 -13.94 9.12 -10.34
CA THR A 21 -12.65 9.62 -9.88
C THR A 21 -11.85 8.44 -9.33
N VAL A 22 -10.74 8.12 -9.96
CA VAL A 22 -9.85 7.03 -9.53
C VAL A 22 -8.90 7.54 -8.45
N LEU A 23 -8.88 6.85 -7.32
CA LEU A 23 -7.95 7.10 -6.21
C LEU A 23 -7.10 5.86 -5.96
N PRO A 24 -5.83 5.99 -5.58
CA PRO A 24 -4.89 4.88 -5.49
C PRO A 24 -4.91 4.19 -4.11
N HIS A 25 -6.03 3.63 -3.70
CA HIS A 25 -6.22 2.88 -2.45
C HIS A 25 -5.79 3.66 -1.20
N ILE A 26 -6.33 4.87 -1.06
CA ILE A 26 -5.91 5.82 -0.01
C ILE A 26 -7.06 6.26 0.92
N SER A 27 -8.26 5.74 0.75
CA SER A 27 -9.44 6.21 1.51
C SER A 27 -9.48 5.74 2.95
N GLY A 28 -8.76 4.67 3.29
CA GLY A 28 -8.65 4.18 4.65
C GLY A 28 -7.66 5.00 5.49
N PRO A 29 -8.08 5.62 6.61
CA PRO A 29 -7.15 6.33 7.46
C PRO A 29 -6.17 5.35 8.15
N THR A 30 -4.90 5.74 8.22
CA THR A 30 -3.90 4.98 8.96
C THR A 30 -4.18 5.03 10.47
N ASN A 31 -4.30 3.86 11.08
CA ASN A 31 -4.32 3.78 12.54
C ASN A 31 -2.91 4.01 13.09
N ARG A 32 -2.71 5.12 13.78
CA ARG A 32 -1.39 5.55 14.25
C ARG A 32 -0.77 4.59 15.27
N GLU A 33 -1.59 4.01 16.14
CA GLU A 33 -1.11 3.09 17.18
C GLU A 33 -0.56 1.81 16.57
N THR A 34 -1.35 1.16 15.71
CA THR A 34 -0.92 -0.08 15.05
C THR A 34 0.25 0.16 14.09
N ALA A 35 0.23 1.24 13.33
CA ALA A 35 1.33 1.59 12.43
C ALA A 35 2.64 1.85 13.21
N SER A 36 2.58 2.61 14.29
CA SER A 36 3.75 2.88 15.13
C SER A 36 4.32 1.61 15.77
N ALA A 37 3.46 0.71 16.23
CA ALA A 37 3.88 -0.56 16.80
C ALA A 37 4.58 -1.45 15.77
N ILE A 38 4.06 -1.54 14.55
CA ILE A 38 4.66 -2.29 13.44
C ILE A 38 6.03 -1.70 13.08
N VAL A 39 6.13 -0.39 12.93
CA VAL A 39 7.40 0.28 12.60
C VAL A 39 8.43 0.05 13.72
N ALA A 40 8.06 0.20 14.97
CA ALA A 40 8.95 -0.03 16.09
C ALA A 40 9.47 -1.47 16.14
N ALA A 41 8.59 -2.46 15.93
CA ALA A 41 8.96 -3.86 15.86
C ALA A 41 9.94 -4.15 14.72
N ASN A 42 9.68 -3.60 13.52
CA ASN A 42 10.55 -3.76 12.35
C ASN A 42 11.94 -3.16 12.59
N ILE A 43 12.01 -1.97 13.18
CA ILE A 43 13.28 -1.32 13.53
C ILE A 43 14.04 -2.16 14.56
N THR A 44 13.37 -2.62 15.61
CA THR A 44 13.98 -3.46 16.65
C THR A 44 14.56 -4.74 16.06
N THR A 45 13.83 -5.42 15.20
CA THR A 45 14.30 -6.64 14.51
C THR A 45 15.50 -6.34 13.63
N PHE A 46 15.46 -5.25 12.88
CA PHE A 46 16.56 -4.87 12.01
C PHE A 46 17.86 -4.60 12.80
N PHE A 47 17.77 -3.90 13.93
CA PHE A 47 18.94 -3.65 14.78
C PHE A 47 19.45 -4.90 15.50
N ALA A 48 18.56 -5.86 15.79
CA ALA A 48 18.94 -7.09 16.48
C ALA A 48 19.68 -8.08 15.57
N ASP A 49 19.23 -8.25 14.34
CA ASP A 49 19.72 -9.30 13.43
C ASP A 49 19.97 -8.87 11.98
N GLY A 50 19.76 -7.59 11.65
CA GLY A 50 19.92 -7.05 10.30
C GLY A 50 18.81 -7.46 9.32
N LYS A 51 17.75 -8.11 9.79
CA LYS A 51 16.68 -8.63 8.95
C LYS A 51 15.75 -7.50 8.51
N MET A 52 15.67 -7.32 7.19
CA MET A 52 14.73 -6.35 6.62
C MET A 52 13.29 -6.83 6.73
N PRO A 53 12.36 -5.95 7.10
CA PRO A 53 10.94 -6.28 7.06
C PRO A 53 10.47 -6.54 5.63
N THR A 54 9.37 -7.27 5.49
CA THR A 54 8.69 -7.41 4.20
C THR A 54 8.24 -6.03 3.73
N GLY A 55 8.77 -5.60 2.63
CA GLY A 55 8.48 -4.30 2.03
C GLY A 55 7.55 -4.40 0.84
N ILE A 56 7.43 -3.29 0.14
CA ILE A 56 6.65 -3.20 -1.10
C ILE A 56 7.36 -4.00 -2.19
N ASP A 57 6.63 -4.86 -2.87
CA ASP A 57 7.09 -5.51 -4.09
C ASP A 57 7.07 -4.49 -5.23
N ARG A 58 8.26 -4.07 -5.67
CA ARG A 58 8.39 -3.02 -6.68
C ARG A 58 7.86 -3.42 -8.05
N ALA A 59 7.78 -4.71 -8.35
CA ALA A 59 7.21 -5.20 -9.60
C ALA A 59 5.68 -5.14 -9.59
N LYS A 60 5.08 -5.39 -8.43
CA LYS A 60 3.63 -5.28 -8.24
C LYS A 60 3.17 -3.85 -7.97
N GLY A 61 4.00 -3.04 -7.33
CA GLY A 61 3.67 -1.68 -6.92
C GLY A 61 3.01 -1.57 -5.54
N TYR A 62 2.90 -2.68 -4.83
CA TYR A 62 2.37 -2.72 -3.46
C TYR A 62 2.96 -3.87 -2.63
#